data_a089f0253b87da781b541975d594857d
#
_entry.id   a089f0253b87da781b541975d594857d
#
_cell.length_a   1.000
_cell.length_b   1.000
_cell.length_c   1.000
_cell.angle_alpha   90.00
_cell.angle_beta   90.00
_cell.angle_gamma   90.00
#
_symmetry.space_group_name_H-M   'P 1'
#
loop_
_entity.id
_entity.type
_entity.pdbx_description
1 polymer ?
#
loop_
_entity_poly.entity_id
_entity_poly.type
_entity_poly.pdbx_seq_one_letter_code
_entity_poly.pdbx_strand_id
1 'polypeptide(L)'
;MFNTIKVVLSDKTEWISSRSIPISVLSSGEDRWLTTLLLQQGYRVEYCAASDAYTHAPETFKEFFNQRRRWMPSTMANILDLLKDTKHTTYVNENISKLYMFYQAVLFVSTILGPGTILLTIASALRTVFSTLTIAESYTIS
;
A
#
# COMPACT_ATOMS: atom_id res chain seq x y z
N MET A 1 -6.71 24.98 -6.85
CA MET A 1 -6.44 23.95 -5.85
C MET A 1 -4.99 23.44 -5.86
N PHE A 2 -4.33 23.31 -7.01
CA PHE A 2 -2.91 22.92 -7.12
C PHE A 2 -1.89 23.91 -6.48
N ASN A 3 -2.20 25.20 -6.38
CA ASN A 3 -1.28 26.18 -5.80
C ASN A 3 -1.10 26.04 -4.28
N THR A 4 -2.10 25.61 -3.54
CA THR A 4 -2.02 25.42 -2.08
C THR A 4 -1.12 24.23 -1.72
N ILE A 5 -1.16 23.18 -2.54
CA ILE A 5 -0.30 22.00 -2.37
C ILE A 5 1.18 22.35 -2.61
N LYS A 6 1.45 23.21 -3.59
CA LYS A 6 2.81 23.66 -3.92
C LYS A 6 3.45 24.48 -2.79
N VAL A 7 2.66 25.28 -2.08
CA VAL A 7 3.13 26.09 -0.93
C VAL A 7 3.50 25.20 0.26
N VAL A 8 2.69 24.19 0.58
CA VAL A 8 2.98 23.24 1.67
C VAL A 8 4.22 22.40 1.37
N LEU A 9 4.48 22.05 0.11
CA LEU A 9 5.66 21.30 -0.29
C LEU A 9 6.93 22.19 -0.33
N SER A 10 6.81 23.48 -0.64
CA SER A 10 7.95 24.41 -0.74
C SER A 10 8.60 24.71 0.61
N ASP A 11 7.80 24.83 1.66
CA ASP A 11 8.31 25.18 3.01
C ASP A 11 8.98 24.00 3.74
N LYS A 12 8.92 22.79 3.17
CA LYS A 12 9.38 21.55 3.83
C LYS A 12 10.35 20.69 3.03
N THR A 13 10.99 21.24 2.02
CA THR A 13 12.01 20.55 1.22
C THR A 13 13.20 20.08 2.07
N GLU A 14 13.59 20.79 3.10
CA GLU A 14 14.67 20.40 4.02
C GLU A 14 14.29 19.16 4.85
N TRP A 15 13.06 19.09 5.33
CA TRP A 15 12.56 17.96 6.12
C TRP A 15 12.39 16.68 5.27
N ILE A 16 12.01 16.83 4.00
CA ILE A 16 11.90 15.72 3.04
C ILE A 16 13.29 15.16 2.71
N SER A 17 14.33 16.00 2.67
CA SER A 17 15.70 15.60 2.33
C SER A 17 16.36 14.70 3.37
N SER A 18 15.90 14.71 4.62
CA SER A 18 16.48 13.91 5.71
C SER A 18 15.94 12.47 5.78
N ARG A 19 15.02 12.07 4.89
CA ARG A 19 14.38 10.75 4.92
C ARG A 19 15.25 9.65 4.33
N SER A 20 15.17 8.49 4.95
CA SER A 20 15.90 7.28 4.52
C SER A 20 15.30 6.59 3.29
N ILE A 21 14.10 6.99 2.86
CA ILE A 21 13.42 6.39 1.70
C ILE A 21 13.56 7.33 0.50
N PRO A 22 13.97 6.82 -0.68
CA PRO A 22 14.10 7.63 -1.88
C PRO A 22 12.79 8.31 -2.26
N ILE A 23 12.82 9.62 -2.49
CA ILE A 23 11.66 10.43 -2.88
C ILE A 23 11.01 9.91 -4.15
N SER A 24 11.80 9.37 -5.09
CA SER A 24 11.30 8.77 -6.33
C SER A 24 10.35 7.58 -6.11
N VAL A 25 10.56 6.81 -5.06
CA VAL A 25 9.69 5.68 -4.70
C VAL A 25 8.40 6.19 -4.05
N LEU A 26 8.49 7.20 -3.19
CA LEU A 26 7.34 7.82 -2.55
C LEU A 26 6.46 8.56 -3.56
N SER A 27 7.07 9.34 -4.45
CA SER A 27 6.35 10.13 -5.46
C SER A 27 5.69 9.31 -6.57
N SER A 28 6.01 8.05 -6.69
CA SER A 28 5.36 7.13 -7.64
C SER A 28 3.88 6.84 -7.29
N GLY A 29 3.47 7.12 -6.04
CA GLY A 29 2.08 7.15 -5.58
C GLY A 29 1.82 8.49 -4.89
N GLU A 30 1.86 9.57 -5.65
CA GLU A 30 1.86 10.96 -5.18
C GLU A 30 0.69 11.32 -4.25
N ASP A 31 -0.49 10.81 -4.52
CA ASP A 31 -1.71 10.98 -3.74
C ASP A 31 -1.59 10.35 -2.34
N ARG A 32 -1.05 9.14 -2.23
CA ARG A 32 -0.79 8.48 -0.95
C ARG A 32 0.33 9.15 -0.17
N TRP A 33 1.40 9.51 -0.87
CA TRP A 33 2.52 10.23 -0.25
C TRP A 33 2.08 11.57 0.31
N LEU A 34 1.31 12.35 -0.47
CA LEU A 34 0.73 13.60 0.00
C LEU A 34 -0.15 13.40 1.23
N THR A 35 -1.03 12.39 1.21
CA THR A 35 -1.87 12.05 2.37
C THR A 35 -1.03 11.71 3.59
N THR A 36 0.02 10.90 3.44
CA THR A 36 0.94 10.56 4.53
C THR A 36 1.60 11.79 5.12
N LEU A 37 2.09 12.71 4.28
CA LEU A 37 2.69 13.97 4.73
C LEU A 37 1.71 14.85 5.49
N LEU A 38 0.47 14.99 5.00
CA LEU A 38 -0.57 15.76 5.68
C LEU A 38 -0.88 15.17 7.07
N LEU A 39 -1.02 13.86 7.17
CA LEU A 39 -1.25 13.19 8.45
C LEU A 39 -0.11 13.37 9.44
N GLN A 40 1.15 13.30 8.98
CA GLN A 40 2.33 13.52 9.82
C GLN A 40 2.47 14.98 10.29
N GLN A 41 1.85 15.91 9.60
CA GLN A 41 1.84 17.33 9.97
C GLN A 41 0.66 17.74 10.87
N GLY A 42 -0.20 16.79 11.24
CA GLY A 42 -1.35 17.05 12.09
C GLY A 42 -2.64 17.45 11.35
N TYR A 43 -2.61 17.46 10.01
CA TYR A 43 -3.82 17.76 9.25
C TYR A 43 -4.80 16.58 9.24
N ARG A 44 -6.08 16.92 9.15
CA ARG A 44 -7.15 15.95 8.96
C ARG A 44 -7.48 15.79 7.49
N VAL A 45 -7.67 14.55 7.05
CA VAL A 45 -8.12 14.23 5.70
C VAL A 45 -9.59 13.83 5.76
N GLU A 46 -10.42 14.49 4.96
CA GLU A 46 -11.86 14.25 4.89
C GLU A 46 -12.25 13.86 3.46
N TYR A 47 -13.25 12.99 3.37
CA TYR A 47 -13.86 12.61 2.12
C TYR A 47 -14.98 13.60 1.76
N CYS A 48 -14.95 14.11 0.53
CA CYS A 48 -16.01 14.95 -0.03
C CYS A 48 -16.67 14.26 -1.21
N ALA A 49 -17.89 13.78 -1.04
CA ALA A 49 -18.64 13.07 -2.07
C ALA A 49 -19.04 13.95 -3.27
N ALA A 50 -19.05 15.27 -3.11
CA ALA A 50 -19.36 16.24 -4.18
C ALA A 50 -18.14 16.60 -5.05
N SER A 51 -16.97 16.03 -4.75
CA SER A 51 -15.75 16.28 -5.51
C SER A 51 -15.55 15.20 -6.57
N ASP A 52 -15.76 15.57 -7.83
CA ASP A 52 -15.56 14.68 -8.98
C ASP A 52 -14.12 14.78 -9.48
N ALA A 53 -13.52 13.61 -9.75
CA ALA A 53 -12.21 13.52 -10.38
C ALA A 53 -12.28 12.65 -11.63
N TYR A 54 -11.93 13.24 -12.77
CA TYR A 54 -11.85 12.50 -14.04
C TYR A 54 -10.48 11.86 -14.19
N THR A 55 -10.45 10.56 -14.44
CA THR A 55 -9.22 9.81 -14.68
C THR A 55 -9.40 8.82 -15.83
N HIS A 56 -8.34 8.57 -16.56
CA HIS A 56 -8.31 7.52 -17.58
C HIS A 56 -7.87 6.20 -16.95
N ALA A 57 -8.72 5.17 -17.08
CA ALA A 57 -8.35 3.82 -16.69
C ALA A 57 -7.38 3.21 -17.73
N PRO A 58 -6.45 2.33 -17.33
CA PRO A 58 -5.61 1.61 -18.28
C PRO A 58 -6.48 0.70 -19.16
N GLU A 59 -6.34 0.83 -20.48
CA GLU A 59 -7.12 0.07 -21.46
C GLU A 59 -6.48 -1.28 -21.78
N THR A 60 -5.16 -1.40 -21.62
CA THR A 60 -4.42 -2.62 -21.93
C THR A 60 -3.87 -3.28 -20.65
N PHE A 61 -3.75 -4.62 -20.70
CA PHE A 61 -3.13 -5.38 -19.59
C PHE A 61 -1.69 -4.94 -19.32
N LYS A 62 -0.94 -4.57 -20.35
CA LYS A 62 0.44 -4.08 -20.22
C LYS A 62 0.52 -2.76 -19.44
N GLU A 63 -0.40 -1.83 -19.70
CA GLU A 63 -0.48 -0.56 -18.97
C GLU A 63 -0.89 -0.80 -17.51
N PHE A 64 -1.90 -1.65 -17.28
CA PHE A 64 -2.33 -2.05 -15.95
C PHE A 64 -1.19 -2.69 -15.16
N PHE A 65 -0.45 -3.63 -15.76
CA PHE A 65 0.69 -4.28 -15.12
C PHE A 65 1.79 -3.28 -14.76
N ASN A 66 2.15 -2.38 -15.68
CA ASN A 66 3.15 -1.34 -15.45
C ASN A 66 2.73 -0.37 -14.35
N GLN A 67 1.45 -0.01 -14.29
CA GLN A 67 0.89 0.82 -13.24
C GLN A 67 0.99 0.12 -11.87
N ARG A 68 0.56 -1.14 -11.76
CA ARG A 68 0.60 -1.92 -10.53
C ARG A 68 2.03 -2.17 -10.04
N ARG A 69 2.96 -2.43 -10.95
CA ARG A 69 4.38 -2.58 -10.63
C ARG A 69 4.98 -1.35 -9.96
N ARG A 70 4.54 -0.14 -10.34
CA ARG A 70 4.97 1.11 -9.70
C ARG A 70 4.26 1.37 -8.37
N TRP A 71 2.99 1.03 -8.27
CA TRP A 71 2.18 1.33 -7.10
C TRP A 71 2.55 0.46 -5.88
N MET A 72 2.90 -0.80 -6.09
CA MET A 72 3.23 -1.70 -4.98
C MET A 72 4.41 -1.19 -4.13
N PRO A 73 5.59 -0.90 -4.68
CA PRO A 73 6.72 -0.38 -3.90
C PRO A 73 6.40 0.95 -3.22
N SER A 74 5.69 1.85 -3.91
CA SER A 74 5.29 3.14 -3.36
C SER A 74 4.32 2.98 -2.19
N THR A 75 3.34 2.09 -2.28
CA THR A 75 2.41 1.80 -1.18
C THR A 75 3.15 1.29 0.04
N MET A 76 4.06 0.31 -0.14
CA MET A 76 4.87 -0.24 0.94
C MET A 76 5.75 0.83 1.59
N ALA A 77 6.42 1.65 0.78
CA ALA A 77 7.27 2.72 1.25
C ALA A 77 6.49 3.75 2.08
N ASN A 78 5.29 4.15 1.63
CA ASN A 78 4.46 5.11 2.36
C ASN A 78 3.95 4.56 3.69
N ILE A 79 3.52 3.31 3.75
CA ILE A 79 3.11 2.67 5.01
C ILE A 79 4.30 2.56 5.96
N LEU A 80 5.46 2.15 5.47
CA LEU A 80 6.66 2.02 6.27
C LEU A 80 7.13 3.37 6.82
N ASP A 81 7.05 4.43 6.02
CA ASP A 81 7.37 5.78 6.43
C ASP A 81 6.44 6.29 7.53
N LEU A 82 5.14 6.05 7.38
CA LEU A 82 4.14 6.37 8.40
C LEU A 82 4.39 5.60 9.71
N LEU A 83 4.75 4.32 9.62
CA LEU A 83 5.02 3.47 10.78
C LEU A 83 6.31 3.85 11.50
N LYS A 84 7.36 4.27 10.78
CA LYS A 84 8.61 4.75 11.38
C LYS A 84 8.39 5.98 12.26
N ASP A 85 7.55 6.89 11.81
CA ASP A 85 7.26 8.15 12.52
C ASP A 85 6.00 8.08 13.41
N THR A 86 5.58 6.88 13.82
CA THR A 86 4.37 6.66 14.62
C THR A 86 4.31 7.55 15.86
N LYS A 87 5.41 7.66 16.61
CA LYS A 87 5.43 8.46 17.85
C LYS A 87 5.22 9.95 17.59
N HIS A 88 5.90 10.47 16.58
CA HIS A 88 5.75 11.87 16.19
C HIS A 88 4.35 12.14 15.62
N THR A 89 3.88 11.29 14.72
CA THR A 89 2.58 11.42 14.08
C THR A 89 1.43 11.39 15.09
N THR A 90 1.46 10.47 16.06
CA THR A 90 0.42 10.38 17.10
C THR A 90 0.51 11.47 18.15
N TYR A 91 1.67 12.12 18.30
CA TYR A 91 1.84 13.28 19.18
C TYR A 91 1.32 14.56 18.52
N VAL A 92 1.61 14.77 17.26
CA VAL A 92 1.25 15.99 16.51
C VAL A 92 -0.21 15.93 16.05
N ASN A 93 -0.71 14.75 15.69
CA ASN A 93 -2.05 14.57 15.15
C ASN A 93 -2.97 13.86 16.13
N GLU A 94 -3.76 14.64 16.85
CA GLU A 94 -4.75 14.15 17.84
C GLU A 94 -5.86 13.28 17.19
N ASN A 95 -6.07 13.39 15.87
CA ASN A 95 -7.08 12.63 15.14
C ASN A 95 -6.62 11.19 14.82
N ILE A 96 -5.32 10.89 14.96
CA ILE A 96 -4.75 9.57 14.70
C ILE A 96 -4.55 8.83 16.02
N SER A 97 -5.32 7.76 16.22
CA SER A 97 -5.17 6.91 17.41
C SER A 97 -4.01 5.91 17.23
N LYS A 98 -3.42 5.47 18.35
CA LYS A 98 -2.42 4.38 18.35
C LYS A 98 -3.01 3.08 17.78
N LEU A 99 -4.31 2.85 17.92
CA LEU A 99 -5.01 1.71 17.35
C LEU A 99 -5.00 1.74 15.81
N TYR A 100 -5.17 2.92 15.21
CA TYR A 100 -5.05 3.10 13.76
C TYR A 100 -3.65 2.75 13.27
N MET A 101 -2.60 3.17 13.98
CA MET A 101 -1.22 2.84 13.62
C MET A 101 -0.94 1.34 13.75
N PHE A 102 -1.48 0.69 14.78
CA PHE A 102 -1.41 -0.77 14.90
C PHE A 102 -2.12 -1.47 13.73
N TYR A 103 -3.31 -1.02 13.36
CA TYR A 103 -4.02 -1.53 12.19
C TYR A 103 -3.20 -1.41 10.90
N GLN A 104 -2.54 -0.26 10.67
CA GLN A 104 -1.65 -0.07 9.52
C GLN A 104 -0.45 -1.03 9.54
N ALA A 105 0.10 -1.32 10.72
CA ALA A 105 1.18 -2.31 10.85
C ALA A 105 0.69 -3.73 10.51
N VAL A 106 -0.50 -4.12 10.96
CA VAL A 106 -1.11 -5.41 10.62
C VAL A 106 -1.36 -5.53 9.12
N LEU A 107 -1.90 -4.48 8.50
CA LEU A 107 -2.09 -4.43 7.04
C LEU A 107 -0.77 -4.57 6.28
N PHE A 108 0.28 -3.91 6.74
CA PHE A 108 1.61 -4.00 6.14
C PHE A 108 2.15 -5.44 6.16
N VAL A 109 2.12 -6.09 7.33
CA VAL A 109 2.53 -7.49 7.49
C VAL A 109 1.67 -8.42 6.63
N SER A 110 0.36 -8.23 6.64
CA SER A 110 -0.60 -9.02 5.83
C SER A 110 -0.32 -8.89 4.32
N THR A 111 0.07 -7.71 3.86
CA THR A 111 0.41 -7.47 2.44
C THR A 111 1.69 -8.21 2.02
N ILE A 112 2.64 -8.37 2.94
CA ILE A 112 3.88 -9.13 2.69
C ILE A 112 3.59 -10.64 2.69
N LEU A 113 2.81 -11.13 3.64
CA LEU A 113 2.53 -12.55 3.81
C LEU A 113 1.48 -13.08 2.81
N GLY A 114 0.54 -12.24 2.37
CA GLY A 114 -0.59 -12.63 1.53
C GLY A 114 -0.20 -13.40 0.25
N PRO A 115 0.76 -12.95 -0.57
CA PRO A 115 1.17 -13.69 -1.76
C PRO A 115 1.69 -15.09 -1.45
N GLY A 116 2.45 -15.24 -0.34
CA GLY A 116 2.97 -16.53 0.11
C GLY A 116 1.85 -17.50 0.50
N THR A 117 0.85 -17.05 1.22
CA THR A 117 -0.30 -17.89 1.63
C THR A 117 -1.12 -18.35 0.42
N ILE A 118 -1.33 -17.49 -0.58
CA ILE A 118 -2.02 -17.85 -1.82
C ILE A 118 -1.26 -18.95 -2.57
N LEU A 119 0.06 -18.81 -2.73
CA LEU A 119 0.90 -19.81 -3.38
C LEU A 119 0.85 -21.16 -2.64
N LEU A 120 0.93 -21.16 -1.32
CA LEU A 120 0.84 -22.36 -0.50
C LEU A 120 -0.54 -23.03 -0.64
N THR A 121 -1.62 -22.25 -0.68
CA THR A 121 -2.98 -22.78 -0.86
C THR A 121 -3.13 -23.44 -2.23
N ILE A 122 -2.65 -22.81 -3.30
CA ILE A 122 -2.67 -23.40 -4.65
C ILE A 122 -1.86 -24.69 -4.70
N ALA A 123 -0.64 -24.68 -4.14
CA ALA A 123 0.23 -25.85 -4.12
C ALA A 123 -0.40 -27.02 -3.34
N SER A 124 -1.02 -26.74 -2.19
CA SER A 124 -1.71 -27.77 -1.39
C SER A 124 -2.94 -28.33 -2.11
N ALA A 125 -3.73 -27.48 -2.78
CA ALA A 125 -4.89 -27.93 -3.58
C ALA A 125 -4.46 -28.83 -4.74
N LEU A 126 -3.41 -28.45 -5.48
CA LEU A 126 -2.87 -29.28 -6.57
C LEU A 126 -2.37 -30.64 -6.04
N ARG A 127 -1.63 -30.65 -4.93
CA ARG A 127 -1.16 -31.88 -4.30
C ARG A 127 -2.33 -32.80 -3.92
N THR A 128 -3.41 -32.26 -3.36
CA THR A 128 -4.60 -33.03 -3.00
C THR A 128 -5.25 -33.67 -4.24
N VAL A 129 -5.41 -32.88 -5.32
CA VAL A 129 -5.98 -33.40 -6.58
C VAL A 129 -5.13 -34.52 -7.15
N PHE A 130 -3.81 -34.35 -7.22
CA PHE A 130 -2.92 -35.40 -7.73
C PHE A 130 -2.95 -36.67 -6.86
N SER A 131 -2.97 -36.52 -5.53
CA SER A 131 -3.07 -37.71 -4.66
C SER A 131 -4.39 -38.46 -4.79
N THR A 132 -5.50 -37.74 -4.96
CA THR A 132 -6.81 -38.40 -5.21
C THR A 132 -6.88 -39.11 -6.56
N LEU A 133 -6.28 -38.55 -7.61
CA LEU A 133 -6.19 -39.16 -8.91
C LEU A 133 -5.37 -40.46 -8.88
N THR A 134 -4.19 -40.45 -8.24
CA THR A 134 -3.37 -41.66 -8.10
C THR A 134 -4.05 -42.78 -7.30
N ILE A 135 -4.81 -42.44 -6.28
CA ILE A 135 -5.60 -43.38 -5.52
C ILE A 135 -6.73 -43.98 -6.41
N ALA A 136 -7.45 -43.13 -7.17
CA ALA A 136 -8.50 -43.56 -8.07
C ALA A 136 -7.99 -44.52 -9.16
N GLU A 137 -6.82 -44.25 -9.74
CA GLU A 137 -6.16 -45.14 -10.69
C GLU A 137 -5.83 -46.51 -10.09
N SER A 138 -5.37 -46.56 -8.84
CA SER A 138 -5.04 -47.79 -8.15
C SER A 138 -6.27 -48.68 -7.92
N TYR A 139 -7.46 -48.08 -7.72
CA TYR A 139 -8.72 -48.82 -7.58
C TYR A 139 -9.29 -49.32 -8.92
N THR A 140 -8.97 -48.68 -10.04
CA THR A 140 -9.44 -49.08 -11.37
C THR A 140 -8.63 -50.22 -11.99
N ILE A 141 -7.42 -50.45 -11.50
CA ILE A 141 -6.50 -51.49 -12.01
C ILE A 141 -6.57 -52.79 -11.17
N SER A 142 -7.21 -52.77 -10.02
CA SER A 142 -7.42 -53.92 -9.13
C SER A 142 -8.76 -54.56 -9.39
#